data_a625b2696184fb55129c0e57c9eada0f
#
_entry.id   a625b2696184fb55129c0e57c9eada0f
#
_cell.length_a   1.000
_cell.length_b   1.000
_cell.length_c   1.000
_cell.angle_alpha   90.00
_cell.angle_beta   90.00
_cell.angle_gamma   90.00
#
_symmetry.space_group_name_H-M   'P 1'
#
loop_
_entity.id
_entity.type
_entity.pdbx_description
1 polymer ?
#
loop_
_entity_poly.entity_id
_entity_poly.type
_entity_poly.pdbx_seq_one_letter_code
_entity_poly.pdbx_strand_id
1 'polypeptide(L)'
;MKILFIGSRLYDDVDFYVREKGIESILTESNENAINLDLPDEVIIVPRGMEHPTKIAIEKEVDAVVPLIGIDPPLMDVAIMKEKLEGDYGIPVIASDTEAVRLTSNKINTKEFFQKEEINTPDYQVIKSPDELKLEFPVVLKQGEGQAGKDIKIAKNIEDVEEYFQNFDEALCEKFVEGAEISIEVLSYNGEIVPLEPIYKGQTTLEGTHPLNKVKLGPFETDGLDNNSIKEIAYKVVESLNSDGIFELDFMYSNDEELFVIEVNTRPNGTRYLTTATCNINTLHEIINMAIGEFSKENIDKKIEKYYSTEIPIGYYIGEKPHEPFKSFDLDDFVVHGPEGYQRITIRARTPARLVEF
;
A
#
# COMPACT_ATOMS: atom_id res chain seq x y z
N MET A 1 -25.84 9.97 -3.85
CA MET A 1 -24.81 9.37 -4.71
C MET A 1 -24.73 7.90 -4.38
N LYS A 2 -24.62 7.04 -5.39
CA LYS A 2 -24.61 5.58 -5.23
C LYS A 2 -23.25 5.05 -5.67
N ILE A 3 -22.55 4.34 -4.79
CA ILE A 3 -21.19 3.82 -5.06
C ILE A 3 -21.19 2.30 -4.93
N LEU A 4 -20.57 1.62 -5.91
CA LEU A 4 -20.26 0.21 -5.84
C LEU A 4 -18.89 0.00 -5.20
N PHE A 5 -18.85 -0.71 -4.10
CA PHE A 5 -17.63 -1.18 -3.45
C PHE A 5 -17.34 -2.64 -3.84
N ILE A 6 -16.07 -2.98 -3.99
CA ILE A 6 -15.64 -4.35 -4.32
C ILE A 6 -14.71 -4.86 -3.23
N GLY A 7 -15.10 -5.92 -2.53
CA GLY A 7 -14.36 -6.52 -1.42
C GLY A 7 -14.73 -5.94 -0.06
N SER A 8 -15.12 -6.82 0.85
CA SER A 8 -15.68 -6.46 2.16
C SER A 8 -14.61 -6.21 3.23
N ARG A 9 -13.40 -6.75 3.04
CA ARG A 9 -12.38 -6.80 4.10
C ARG A 9 -11.96 -5.42 4.64
N LEU A 10 -11.97 -4.40 3.80
CA LEU A 10 -11.59 -3.02 4.16
C LEU A 10 -12.81 -2.11 4.29
N TYR A 11 -14.02 -2.65 4.23
CA TYR A 11 -15.23 -1.84 4.23
C TYR A 11 -15.50 -1.17 5.59
N ASP A 12 -15.14 -1.82 6.69
CA ASP A 12 -15.22 -1.23 8.03
C ASP A 12 -14.34 0.02 8.20
N ASP A 13 -13.25 0.12 7.43
CA ASP A 13 -12.38 1.29 7.43
C ASP A 13 -13.04 2.53 6.78
N VAL A 14 -14.09 2.35 5.99
CA VAL A 14 -14.78 3.43 5.26
C VAL A 14 -16.26 3.59 5.63
N ASP A 15 -16.90 2.60 6.25
CA ASP A 15 -18.34 2.57 6.51
C ASP A 15 -18.86 3.86 7.17
N PHE A 16 -18.20 4.31 8.23
CA PHE A 16 -18.60 5.54 8.91
C PHE A 16 -18.56 6.75 7.98
N TYR A 17 -17.47 6.90 7.22
CA TYR A 17 -17.29 8.02 6.31
C TYR A 17 -18.29 7.99 5.15
N VAL A 18 -18.56 6.81 4.61
CA VAL A 18 -19.59 6.57 3.58
C VAL A 18 -20.97 7.03 4.08
N ARG A 19 -21.33 6.66 5.32
CA ARG A 19 -22.59 7.10 5.96
C ARG A 19 -22.61 8.59 6.24
N GLU A 20 -21.52 9.17 6.74
CA GLU A 20 -21.40 10.62 6.99
C GLU A 20 -21.63 11.42 5.71
N LYS A 21 -21.11 10.94 4.56
CA LYS A 21 -21.30 11.53 3.25
C LYS A 21 -22.68 11.29 2.63
N GLY A 22 -23.52 10.49 3.26
CA GLY A 22 -24.85 10.14 2.73
C GLY A 22 -24.80 9.35 1.43
N ILE A 23 -23.79 8.50 1.27
CA ILE A 23 -23.59 7.64 0.10
C ILE A 23 -24.41 6.38 0.25
N GLU A 24 -25.20 6.04 -0.77
CA GLU A 24 -25.86 4.73 -0.91
C GLU A 24 -24.79 3.72 -1.33
N SER A 25 -24.55 2.73 -0.49
CA SER A 25 -23.45 1.77 -0.65
C SER A 25 -23.95 0.42 -1.14
N ILE A 26 -23.40 -0.05 -2.26
CA ILE A 26 -23.58 -1.41 -2.76
C ILE A 26 -22.22 -2.10 -2.66
N LEU A 27 -22.17 -3.28 -2.04
CA LEU A 27 -20.95 -4.09 -1.93
C LEU A 27 -21.07 -5.37 -2.74
N THR A 28 -20.06 -5.68 -3.55
CA THR A 28 -19.89 -7.01 -4.13
C THR A 28 -18.78 -7.79 -3.41
N GLU A 29 -19.08 -9.05 -3.08
CA GLU A 29 -18.13 -9.96 -2.42
C GLU A 29 -18.28 -11.37 -2.98
N SER A 30 -17.19 -12.14 -3.02
CA SER A 30 -17.19 -13.51 -3.54
C SER A 30 -17.32 -14.60 -2.47
N ASN A 31 -17.18 -14.23 -1.20
CA ASN A 31 -17.30 -15.12 -0.06
C ASN A 31 -18.51 -14.73 0.79
N GLU A 32 -19.52 -15.56 0.83
CA GLU A 32 -20.73 -15.35 1.63
C GLU A 32 -20.50 -15.32 3.15
N ASN A 33 -19.34 -15.79 3.60
CA ASN A 33 -18.93 -15.78 5.01
C ASN A 33 -17.83 -14.74 5.28
N ALA A 34 -17.64 -13.76 4.39
CA ALA A 34 -16.69 -12.68 4.60
C ALA A 34 -17.14 -11.78 5.77
N ILE A 35 -16.18 -11.06 6.35
CA ILE A 35 -16.46 -10.05 7.39
C ILE A 35 -17.11 -8.80 6.77
N ASN A 36 -17.75 -7.97 7.60
CA ASN A 36 -18.28 -6.67 7.22
C ASN A 36 -19.44 -6.69 6.19
N LEU A 37 -20.11 -7.83 6.00
CA LEU A 37 -21.25 -7.94 5.07
C LEU A 37 -22.54 -7.29 5.60
N ASP A 38 -22.59 -6.97 6.87
CA ASP A 38 -23.72 -6.32 7.56
C ASP A 38 -23.63 -4.79 7.60
N LEU A 39 -22.54 -4.23 7.07
CA LEU A 39 -22.29 -2.79 7.12
C LEU A 39 -22.87 -2.01 5.93
N PRO A 40 -22.73 -2.46 4.66
CA PRO A 40 -23.27 -1.75 3.48
C PRO A 40 -24.80 -1.75 3.44
N ASP A 41 -25.39 -0.79 2.69
CA ASP A 41 -26.83 -0.74 2.49
C ASP A 41 -27.36 -1.93 1.66
N GLU A 42 -26.58 -2.38 0.67
CA GLU A 42 -26.87 -3.56 -0.14
C GLU A 42 -25.60 -4.41 -0.33
N VAL A 43 -25.74 -5.73 -0.18
CA VAL A 43 -24.66 -6.71 -0.46
C VAL A 43 -25.10 -7.69 -1.53
N ILE A 44 -24.25 -7.90 -2.52
CA ILE A 44 -24.46 -8.85 -3.62
C ILE A 44 -23.31 -9.84 -3.66
N ILE A 45 -23.60 -11.10 -3.37
CA ILE A 45 -22.61 -12.18 -3.48
C ILE A 45 -22.49 -12.60 -4.94
N VAL A 46 -21.26 -12.54 -5.46
CA VAL A 46 -20.94 -12.80 -6.87
C VAL A 46 -19.77 -13.77 -6.99
N PRO A 47 -19.62 -14.49 -8.11
CA PRO A 47 -18.40 -15.23 -8.40
C PRO A 47 -17.16 -14.33 -8.40
N ARG A 48 -16.00 -14.91 -8.04
CA ARG A 48 -14.73 -14.19 -8.07
C ARG A 48 -14.42 -13.64 -9.47
N GLY A 49 -13.85 -12.44 -9.54
CA GLY A 49 -13.51 -11.72 -10.77
C GLY A 49 -14.31 -10.45 -10.96
N MET A 50 -13.99 -9.66 -11.97
CA MET A 50 -14.56 -8.32 -12.19
C MET A 50 -15.72 -8.30 -13.19
N GLU A 51 -16.08 -9.43 -13.82
CA GLU A 51 -17.19 -9.49 -14.78
C GLU A 51 -18.55 -9.13 -14.14
N HIS A 52 -18.86 -9.73 -12.97
CA HIS A 52 -20.12 -9.47 -12.27
C HIS A 52 -20.17 -8.08 -11.64
N PRO A 53 -19.13 -7.59 -10.91
CA PRO A 53 -19.11 -6.20 -10.47
C PRO A 53 -19.30 -5.19 -11.59
N THR A 54 -18.69 -5.42 -12.77
CA THR A 54 -18.89 -4.58 -13.97
C THR A 54 -20.37 -4.52 -14.40
N LYS A 55 -21.05 -5.68 -14.48
CA LYS A 55 -22.47 -5.75 -14.84
C LYS A 55 -23.34 -5.03 -13.81
N ILE A 56 -23.07 -5.25 -12.53
CA ILE A 56 -23.82 -4.63 -11.43
C ILE A 56 -23.65 -3.12 -11.45
N ALA A 57 -22.43 -2.61 -11.70
CA ALA A 57 -22.19 -1.17 -11.83
C ALA A 57 -23.08 -0.54 -12.90
N ILE A 58 -23.21 -1.20 -14.06
CA ILE A 58 -24.02 -0.74 -15.18
C ILE A 58 -25.53 -0.87 -14.86
N GLU A 59 -25.98 -2.04 -14.39
CA GLU A 59 -27.39 -2.34 -14.12
C GLU A 59 -27.98 -1.48 -12.99
N LYS A 60 -27.16 -1.16 -11.98
CA LYS A 60 -27.56 -0.33 -10.85
C LYS A 60 -27.37 1.17 -11.10
N GLU A 61 -26.81 1.53 -12.25
CA GLU A 61 -26.52 2.92 -12.61
C GLU A 61 -25.75 3.64 -11.48
N VAL A 62 -24.63 3.05 -11.06
CA VAL A 62 -23.81 3.62 -9.97
C VAL A 62 -23.05 4.85 -10.45
N ASP A 63 -22.83 5.80 -9.56
CA ASP A 63 -22.10 7.04 -9.85
C ASP A 63 -20.57 6.83 -9.89
N ALA A 64 -20.07 5.81 -9.17
CA ALA A 64 -18.66 5.44 -9.14
C ALA A 64 -18.46 4.01 -8.65
N VAL A 65 -17.25 3.46 -8.87
CA VAL A 65 -16.79 2.17 -8.32
C VAL A 65 -15.54 2.38 -7.50
N VAL A 66 -15.51 1.82 -6.29
CA VAL A 66 -14.38 1.89 -5.35
C VAL A 66 -13.94 0.47 -4.97
N PRO A 67 -12.87 -0.05 -5.58
CA PRO A 67 -12.28 -1.34 -5.18
C PRO A 67 -11.55 -1.22 -3.84
N LEU A 68 -12.00 -1.95 -2.82
CA LEU A 68 -11.36 -2.05 -1.51
C LEU A 68 -10.48 -3.29 -1.43
N ILE A 69 -9.50 -3.36 -2.34
CA ILE A 69 -8.65 -4.53 -2.56
C ILE A 69 -7.21 -4.23 -2.12
N GLY A 70 -6.72 -4.95 -1.11
CA GLY A 70 -5.38 -4.79 -0.56
C GLY A 70 -4.41 -5.93 -0.93
N ILE A 71 -4.63 -6.64 -2.05
CA ILE A 71 -3.80 -7.73 -2.56
C ILE A 71 -3.55 -7.57 -4.06
N ASP A 72 -2.42 -8.07 -4.58
CA ASP A 72 -2.00 -7.84 -5.97
C ASP A 72 -2.78 -8.64 -7.04
N PRO A 73 -3.15 -9.93 -6.83
CA PRO A 73 -3.66 -10.76 -7.91
C PRO A 73 -4.85 -10.22 -8.70
N PRO A 74 -5.84 -9.51 -8.09
CA PRO A 74 -6.98 -8.99 -8.85
C PRO A 74 -6.76 -7.61 -9.49
N LEU A 75 -5.62 -6.95 -9.27
CA LEU A 75 -5.43 -5.55 -9.69
C LEU A 75 -5.52 -5.36 -11.20
N MET A 76 -4.99 -6.30 -11.99
CA MET A 76 -5.09 -6.20 -13.45
C MET A 76 -6.53 -6.31 -13.93
N ASP A 77 -7.33 -7.22 -13.35
CA ASP A 77 -8.75 -7.35 -13.68
C ASP A 77 -9.54 -6.08 -13.30
N VAL A 78 -9.17 -5.45 -12.16
CA VAL A 78 -9.73 -4.15 -11.75
C VAL A 78 -9.39 -3.05 -12.76
N ALA A 79 -8.15 -2.98 -13.21
CA ALA A 79 -7.71 -2.00 -14.18
C ALA A 79 -8.42 -2.17 -15.54
N ILE A 80 -8.59 -3.41 -16.00
CA ILE A 80 -9.37 -3.72 -17.22
C ILE A 80 -10.85 -3.33 -17.04
N MET A 81 -11.44 -3.59 -15.87
CA MET A 81 -12.79 -3.14 -15.55
C MET A 81 -12.89 -1.60 -15.59
N LYS A 82 -11.89 -0.88 -15.06
CA LYS A 82 -11.81 0.58 -15.09
C LYS A 82 -11.87 1.09 -16.52
N GLU A 83 -10.99 0.62 -17.40
CA GLU A 83 -10.98 1.04 -18.80
C GLU A 83 -12.34 0.86 -19.46
N LYS A 84 -13.02 -0.25 -19.19
CA LYS A 84 -14.35 -0.53 -19.75
C LYS A 84 -15.43 0.38 -19.18
N LEU A 85 -15.49 0.55 -17.86
CA LEU A 85 -16.54 1.35 -17.23
C LEU A 85 -16.39 2.84 -17.53
N GLU A 86 -15.18 3.35 -17.52
CA GLU A 86 -14.91 4.74 -17.85
C GLU A 86 -15.08 5.02 -19.35
N GLY A 87 -14.53 4.14 -20.23
CA GLY A 87 -14.57 4.34 -21.67
C GLY A 87 -15.96 4.16 -22.28
N ASP A 88 -16.69 3.11 -21.90
CA ASP A 88 -17.95 2.75 -22.52
C ASP A 88 -19.19 3.38 -21.82
N TYR A 89 -19.10 3.63 -20.51
CA TYR A 89 -20.25 4.00 -19.68
C TYR A 89 -20.06 5.32 -18.92
N GLY A 90 -18.85 5.87 -18.88
CA GLY A 90 -18.55 7.10 -18.13
C GLY A 90 -18.67 6.93 -16.60
N ILE A 91 -18.55 5.70 -16.09
CA ILE A 91 -18.58 5.39 -14.66
C ILE A 91 -17.14 5.38 -14.15
N PRO A 92 -16.70 6.32 -13.30
CA PRO A 92 -15.33 6.36 -12.79
C PRO A 92 -15.05 5.19 -11.86
N VAL A 93 -13.84 4.63 -11.96
CA VAL A 93 -13.33 3.58 -11.08
C VAL A 93 -12.06 4.08 -10.40
N ILE A 94 -12.08 4.17 -9.09
CA ILE A 94 -10.96 4.71 -8.32
C ILE A 94 -9.91 3.61 -8.09
N ALA A 95 -9.09 3.43 -9.09
CA ALA A 95 -8.01 2.45 -9.13
C ALA A 95 -6.96 2.85 -10.18
N SER A 96 -5.80 2.21 -10.15
CA SER A 96 -4.76 2.43 -11.15
C SER A 96 -5.08 1.79 -12.49
N ASP A 97 -4.50 2.37 -13.55
CA ASP A 97 -4.69 1.94 -14.94
C ASP A 97 -3.87 0.67 -15.25
N THR A 98 -4.21 0.01 -16.35
CA THR A 98 -3.58 -1.26 -16.76
C THR A 98 -2.07 -1.14 -16.91
N GLU A 99 -1.55 -0.04 -17.46
CA GLU A 99 -0.10 0.16 -17.63
C GLU A 99 0.60 0.34 -16.28
N ALA A 100 0.06 1.12 -15.37
CA ALA A 100 0.62 1.28 -14.03
C ALA A 100 0.64 -0.06 -13.28
N VAL A 101 -0.46 -0.82 -13.32
CA VAL A 101 -0.53 -2.15 -12.71
C VAL A 101 0.48 -3.11 -13.35
N ARG A 102 0.61 -3.12 -14.68
CA ARG A 102 1.57 -3.96 -15.39
C ARG A 102 3.02 -3.69 -14.97
N LEU A 103 3.36 -2.41 -14.78
CA LEU A 103 4.70 -1.98 -14.35
C LEU A 103 4.98 -2.34 -12.89
N THR A 104 3.99 -2.30 -12.02
CA THR A 104 4.19 -2.37 -10.57
C THR A 104 3.92 -3.75 -9.96
N SER A 105 3.08 -4.59 -10.60
CA SER A 105 2.76 -5.93 -10.09
C SER A 105 3.83 -6.97 -10.34
N ASN A 106 4.80 -6.68 -11.20
CA ASN A 106 5.94 -7.55 -11.47
C ASN A 106 7.25 -6.80 -11.16
N LYS A 107 8.04 -7.32 -10.22
CA LYS A 107 9.27 -6.67 -9.72
C LYS A 107 10.33 -6.45 -10.80
N ILE A 108 10.38 -7.32 -11.82
CA ILE A 108 11.29 -7.16 -12.94
C ILE A 108 10.86 -5.94 -13.76
N ASN A 109 9.58 -5.84 -14.13
CA ASN A 109 9.03 -4.69 -14.84
C ASN A 109 9.22 -3.40 -14.05
N THR A 110 9.06 -3.46 -12.72
CA THR A 110 9.29 -2.31 -11.83
C THR A 110 10.74 -1.83 -11.90
N LYS A 111 11.71 -2.74 -11.91
CA LYS A 111 13.13 -2.37 -12.04
C LYS A 111 13.47 -1.78 -13.39
N GLU A 112 12.93 -2.35 -14.46
CA GLU A 112 13.10 -1.80 -15.83
C GLU A 112 12.48 -0.40 -15.94
N PHE A 113 11.31 -0.19 -15.33
CA PHE A 113 10.68 1.13 -15.22
C PHE A 113 11.56 2.11 -14.43
N PHE A 114 12.08 1.73 -13.27
CA PHE A 114 12.98 2.61 -12.49
C PHE A 114 14.24 2.99 -13.28
N GLN A 115 14.83 2.03 -13.98
CA GLN A 115 16.00 2.31 -14.82
C GLN A 115 15.68 3.27 -15.95
N LYS A 116 14.54 3.08 -16.63
CA LYS A 116 14.10 3.95 -17.73
C LYS A 116 13.84 5.39 -17.27
N GLU A 117 13.23 5.56 -16.10
CA GLU A 117 12.88 6.86 -15.53
C GLU A 117 14.01 7.48 -14.68
N GLU A 118 15.21 6.88 -14.69
CA GLU A 118 16.38 7.32 -13.91
C GLU A 118 16.07 7.47 -12.42
N ILE A 119 15.33 6.49 -11.87
CA ILE A 119 15.01 6.39 -10.45
C ILE A 119 16.06 5.51 -9.77
N ASN A 120 16.69 6.02 -8.70
CA ASN A 120 17.71 5.28 -7.99
C ASN A 120 17.11 4.04 -7.30
N THR A 121 17.63 2.87 -7.65
CA THR A 121 17.24 1.57 -7.11
C THR A 121 18.50 0.71 -6.96
N PRO A 122 18.54 -0.28 -6.03
CA PRO A 122 19.71 -1.14 -5.92
C PRO A 122 20.09 -1.79 -7.25
N ASP A 123 21.38 -1.94 -7.51
CA ASP A 123 21.86 -2.70 -8.66
C ASP A 123 21.18 -4.06 -8.73
N TYR A 124 20.73 -4.45 -9.92
CA TYR A 124 19.96 -5.67 -10.08
C TYR A 124 20.33 -6.43 -11.36
N GLN A 125 19.98 -7.70 -11.37
CA GLN A 125 20.16 -8.59 -12.49
C GLN A 125 19.04 -9.63 -12.50
N VAL A 126 18.51 -9.97 -13.68
CA VAL A 126 17.64 -11.14 -13.84
C VAL A 126 18.51 -12.30 -14.26
N ILE A 127 18.44 -13.41 -13.53
CA ILE A 127 19.24 -14.61 -13.76
C ILE A 127 18.36 -15.84 -13.88
N LYS A 128 18.76 -16.79 -14.74
CA LYS A 128 18.09 -18.08 -14.96
C LYS A 128 18.91 -19.29 -14.49
N SER A 129 20.13 -19.01 -14.05
CA SER A 129 21.00 -20.00 -13.40
C SER A 129 21.97 -19.30 -12.44
N PRO A 130 22.51 -20.02 -11.44
CA PRO A 130 23.53 -19.47 -10.53
C PRO A 130 24.77 -18.92 -11.22
N ASP A 131 25.18 -19.55 -12.33
CA ASP A 131 26.39 -19.15 -13.09
C ASP A 131 26.27 -17.78 -13.77
N GLU A 132 25.07 -17.25 -13.93
CA GLU A 132 24.80 -15.94 -14.52
C GLU A 132 25.00 -14.78 -13.55
N LEU A 133 25.10 -15.07 -12.23
CA LEU A 133 25.24 -14.04 -11.20
C LEU A 133 26.58 -13.30 -11.32
N LYS A 134 26.50 -11.97 -11.43
CA LYS A 134 27.67 -11.07 -11.51
C LYS A 134 27.74 -10.09 -10.35
N LEU A 135 26.64 -9.93 -9.59
CA LEU A 135 26.63 -9.07 -8.42
C LEU A 135 27.44 -9.70 -7.28
N GLU A 136 28.07 -8.85 -6.49
CA GLU A 136 28.80 -9.26 -5.30
C GLU A 136 27.86 -9.60 -4.14
N PHE A 137 28.20 -10.60 -3.36
CA PHE A 137 27.44 -10.97 -2.16
C PHE A 137 27.58 -9.91 -1.04
N PRO A 138 26.55 -9.73 -0.19
CA PRO A 138 25.25 -10.43 -0.22
C PRO A 138 24.28 -9.87 -1.26
N VAL A 139 23.40 -10.73 -1.76
CA VAL A 139 22.33 -10.35 -2.70
C VAL A 139 20.96 -10.81 -2.22
N VAL A 140 19.91 -10.18 -2.72
CA VAL A 140 18.52 -10.56 -2.44
C VAL A 140 17.94 -11.21 -3.70
N LEU A 141 17.45 -12.45 -3.57
CA LEU A 141 16.76 -13.18 -4.62
C LEU A 141 15.26 -13.04 -4.41
N LYS A 142 14.54 -12.70 -5.47
CA LYS A 142 13.08 -12.50 -5.46
C LYS A 142 12.45 -13.12 -6.71
N GLN A 143 11.18 -13.52 -6.59
CA GLN A 143 10.37 -13.81 -7.78
C GLN A 143 9.82 -12.50 -8.37
N GLY A 144 9.55 -12.50 -9.67
CA GLY A 144 8.92 -11.35 -10.35
C GLY A 144 7.58 -10.97 -9.73
N GLU A 145 6.79 -11.97 -9.36
CA GLU A 145 5.49 -11.79 -8.69
C GLU A 145 5.55 -12.26 -7.24
N GLY A 146 4.61 -11.80 -6.42
CA GLY A 146 4.50 -12.17 -5.01
C GLY A 146 4.57 -10.98 -4.07
N GLN A 147 3.99 -11.15 -2.88
CA GLN A 147 3.82 -10.10 -1.87
C GLN A 147 4.20 -10.62 -0.47
N ALA A 148 4.33 -9.71 0.49
CA ALA A 148 4.56 -10.00 1.90
C ALA A 148 5.85 -10.80 2.18
N GLY A 149 6.90 -10.61 1.38
CA GLY A 149 8.19 -11.28 1.56
C GLY A 149 8.21 -12.76 1.16
N LYS A 150 7.15 -13.24 0.49
CA LYS A 150 7.11 -14.60 -0.01
C LYS A 150 8.18 -14.80 -1.09
N ASP A 151 8.85 -15.96 -1.04
CA ASP A 151 9.87 -16.37 -2.01
C ASP A 151 11.07 -15.40 -2.12
N ILE A 152 11.36 -14.67 -1.03
CA ILE A 152 12.56 -13.82 -0.91
C ILE A 152 13.63 -14.56 -0.11
N LYS A 153 14.87 -14.55 -0.63
CA LYS A 153 16.04 -15.10 0.06
C LYS A 153 17.20 -14.12 0.01
N ILE A 154 17.81 -13.85 1.15
CA ILE A 154 19.11 -13.17 1.22
C ILE A 154 20.19 -14.25 1.03
N ALA A 155 20.90 -14.19 -0.08
CA ALA A 155 21.99 -15.09 -0.39
C ALA A 155 23.32 -14.45 0.00
N LYS A 156 24.12 -15.18 0.82
CA LYS A 156 25.41 -14.73 1.33
C LYS A 156 26.59 -15.34 0.56
N ASN A 157 26.31 -16.37 -0.24
CA ASN A 157 27.27 -17.14 -1.03
C ASN A 157 26.56 -17.80 -2.20
N ILE A 158 27.32 -18.49 -3.06
CA ILE A 158 26.78 -19.16 -4.25
C ILE A 158 25.87 -20.34 -3.91
N GLU A 159 26.17 -21.06 -2.83
CA GLU A 159 25.39 -22.20 -2.36
C GLU A 159 23.94 -21.79 -2.01
N ASP A 160 23.76 -20.59 -1.44
CA ASP A 160 22.43 -20.03 -1.19
C ASP A 160 21.65 -19.77 -2.49
N VAL A 161 22.33 -19.37 -3.56
CA VAL A 161 21.74 -19.17 -4.88
C VAL A 161 21.37 -20.50 -5.52
N GLU A 162 22.28 -21.48 -5.47
CA GLU A 162 22.02 -22.84 -5.97
C GLU A 162 20.80 -23.48 -5.27
N GLU A 163 20.68 -23.31 -3.95
CA GLU A 163 19.50 -23.78 -3.21
C GLU A 163 18.21 -23.10 -3.67
N TYR A 164 18.24 -21.77 -3.93
CA TYR A 164 17.08 -21.04 -4.43
C TYR A 164 16.61 -21.60 -5.78
N PHE A 165 17.55 -21.87 -6.69
CA PHE A 165 17.28 -22.42 -8.02
C PHE A 165 16.84 -23.90 -8.02
N GLN A 166 16.83 -24.58 -6.87
CA GLN A 166 16.14 -25.88 -6.76
C GLN A 166 14.62 -25.75 -6.83
N ASN A 167 14.08 -24.57 -6.56
CA ASN A 167 12.65 -24.30 -6.50
C ASN A 167 12.15 -23.35 -7.59
N PHE A 168 13.05 -22.61 -8.26
CA PHE A 168 12.70 -21.57 -9.21
C PHE A 168 13.63 -21.60 -10.43
N ASP A 169 13.08 -21.31 -11.61
CA ASP A 169 13.81 -21.28 -12.89
C ASP A 169 14.35 -19.89 -13.25
N GLU A 170 13.95 -18.86 -12.53
CA GLU A 170 14.34 -17.47 -12.74
C GLU A 170 14.35 -16.71 -11.39
N ALA A 171 15.20 -15.73 -11.26
CA ALA A 171 15.22 -14.81 -10.13
C ALA A 171 15.58 -13.39 -10.54
N LEU A 172 14.89 -12.41 -9.95
CA LEU A 172 15.40 -11.06 -9.80
C LEU A 172 16.41 -11.08 -8.66
N CYS A 173 17.66 -10.79 -8.97
CA CYS A 173 18.75 -10.68 -8.01
C CYS A 173 19.10 -9.22 -7.83
N GLU A 174 19.07 -8.72 -6.59
CA GLU A 174 19.39 -7.35 -6.25
C GLU A 174 20.57 -7.30 -5.27
N LYS A 175 21.42 -6.27 -5.37
CA LYS A 175 22.40 -5.97 -4.33
C LYS A 175 21.68 -5.78 -2.99
N PHE A 176 22.13 -6.49 -1.97
CA PHE A 176 21.58 -6.29 -0.63
C PHE A 176 21.98 -4.92 -0.07
N VAL A 177 21.00 -4.15 0.39
CA VAL A 177 21.20 -2.86 1.03
C VAL A 177 20.80 -2.99 2.50
N GLU A 178 21.77 -2.78 3.38
CA GLU A 178 21.54 -2.71 4.83
C GLU A 178 21.18 -1.28 5.21
N GLY A 179 20.09 -1.11 5.98
CA GLY A 179 19.66 0.23 6.36
C GLY A 179 18.21 0.29 6.84
N ALA A 180 17.70 1.50 6.90
CA ALA A 180 16.32 1.78 7.32
C ALA A 180 15.34 1.55 6.17
N GLU A 181 14.32 0.73 6.39
CA GLU A 181 13.16 0.64 5.49
C GLU A 181 12.21 1.81 5.75
N ILE A 182 11.82 2.49 4.67
CA ILE A 182 10.91 3.63 4.71
C ILE A 182 9.76 3.33 3.75
N SER A 183 8.56 3.73 4.11
CA SER A 183 7.39 3.70 3.22
C SER A 183 6.76 5.07 3.14
N ILE A 184 6.20 5.40 1.99
CA ILE A 184 5.41 6.61 1.79
C ILE A 184 4.17 6.29 0.97
N GLU A 185 3.01 6.74 1.42
CA GLU A 185 1.79 6.70 0.63
C GLU A 185 1.65 7.98 -0.20
N VAL A 186 1.19 7.80 -1.44
CA VAL A 186 0.95 8.89 -2.39
C VAL A 186 -0.47 8.75 -2.92
N LEU A 187 -1.22 9.84 -2.88
CA LEU A 187 -2.55 9.94 -3.49
C LEU A 187 -2.40 10.60 -4.85
N SER A 188 -3.01 10.03 -5.88
CA SER A 188 -3.02 10.60 -7.23
C SER A 188 -4.42 10.55 -7.81
N TYR A 189 -4.92 11.68 -8.28
CA TYR A 189 -6.22 11.74 -8.95
C TYR A 189 -6.32 12.96 -9.85
N ASN A 190 -6.72 12.76 -11.11
CA ASN A 190 -6.90 13.83 -12.11
C ASN A 190 -5.68 14.76 -12.24
N GLY A 191 -4.47 14.20 -12.16
CA GLY A 191 -3.20 14.93 -12.28
C GLY A 191 -2.74 15.65 -11.01
N GLU A 192 -3.51 15.62 -9.91
CA GLU A 192 -3.06 16.05 -8.60
C GLU A 192 -2.38 14.89 -7.87
N ILE A 193 -1.12 15.08 -7.49
CA ILE A 193 -0.30 14.09 -6.80
C ILE A 193 0.10 14.64 -5.42
N VAL A 194 -0.19 13.86 -4.37
CA VAL A 194 0.04 14.26 -2.97
C VAL A 194 0.80 13.18 -2.23
N PRO A 195 2.14 13.26 -2.15
CA PRO A 195 2.92 12.44 -1.23
C PRO A 195 2.60 12.81 0.23
N LEU A 196 2.33 11.80 1.05
CA LEU A 196 2.06 11.97 2.48
C LEU A 196 3.35 11.97 3.31
N GLU A 197 3.28 11.67 4.61
CA GLU A 197 4.47 11.62 5.45
C GLU A 197 5.20 10.28 5.33
N PRO A 198 6.53 10.28 5.15
CA PRO A 198 7.33 9.07 5.20
C PRO A 198 7.29 8.44 6.59
N ILE A 199 7.19 7.11 6.62
CA ILE A 199 7.20 6.33 7.85
C ILE A 199 8.33 5.31 7.86
N TYR A 200 8.85 5.03 9.05
CA TYR A 200 9.87 4.02 9.27
C TYR A 200 9.24 2.64 9.45
N LYS A 201 9.67 1.67 8.62
CA LYS A 201 9.18 0.27 8.66
C LYS A 201 10.10 -0.68 9.43
N GLY A 202 11.19 -0.19 9.97
CA GLY A 202 12.20 -0.98 10.70
C GLY A 202 13.52 -1.08 9.97
N GLN A 203 14.48 -1.71 10.63
CA GLN A 203 15.81 -1.94 10.08
C GLN A 203 15.83 -3.23 9.25
N THR A 204 16.56 -3.21 8.14
CA THR A 204 16.91 -4.40 7.37
C THR A 204 18.36 -4.78 7.65
N THR A 205 18.55 -6.01 8.09
CA THR A 205 19.86 -6.62 8.40
C THR A 205 19.99 -7.97 7.71
N LEU A 206 21.20 -8.49 7.62
CA LEU A 206 21.49 -9.82 7.03
C LEU A 206 20.78 -11.00 7.74
N GLU A 207 20.35 -10.81 8.97
CA GLU A 207 19.63 -11.83 9.73
C GLU A 207 18.15 -11.86 9.39
N GLY A 208 17.64 -10.75 8.82
CA GLY A 208 16.26 -10.57 8.47
C GLY A 208 15.34 -10.47 9.68
N THR A 209 14.23 -9.76 9.52
CA THR A 209 13.11 -9.77 10.48
C THR A 209 11.82 -9.79 9.69
N HIS A 210 10.92 -10.70 10.02
CA HIS A 210 9.64 -10.75 9.33
C HIS A 210 8.91 -9.41 9.45
N PRO A 211 8.39 -8.82 8.35
CA PRO A 211 7.78 -7.49 8.36
C PRO A 211 6.68 -7.30 9.41
N LEU A 212 5.94 -8.37 9.73
CA LEU A 212 4.87 -8.35 10.74
C LEU A 212 5.38 -8.21 12.18
N ASN A 213 6.67 -8.47 12.42
CA ASN A 213 7.29 -8.40 13.75
C ASN A 213 8.07 -7.10 13.97
N LYS A 214 8.13 -6.22 12.96
CA LYS A 214 8.82 -4.94 13.07
C LYS A 214 7.93 -3.89 13.74
N VAL A 215 8.52 -3.12 14.66
CA VAL A 215 7.93 -1.88 15.16
C VAL A 215 8.13 -0.82 14.10
N LYS A 216 7.07 -0.06 13.79
CA LYS A 216 7.12 1.03 12.82
C LYS A 216 6.87 2.35 13.51
N LEU A 217 7.41 3.42 12.97
CA LEU A 217 7.34 4.77 13.53
C LEU A 217 6.97 5.79 12.44
N GLY A 218 6.25 6.82 12.85
CA GLY A 218 5.92 7.97 11.99
C GLY A 218 5.99 9.30 12.74
N PRO A 219 6.42 10.37 12.08
CA PRO A 219 7.11 10.37 10.80
C PRO A 219 8.50 9.74 10.88
N PHE A 220 9.07 9.34 9.73
CA PHE A 220 10.48 9.00 9.66
C PHE A 220 11.31 10.27 9.84
N GLU A 221 12.25 10.25 10.77
CA GLU A 221 13.17 11.37 10.98
C GLU A 221 14.56 10.78 11.26
N THR A 222 15.57 11.23 10.50
CA THR A 222 16.97 10.84 10.70
C THR A 222 17.90 11.99 10.29
N ASP A 223 19.10 12.02 10.87
CA ASP A 223 20.14 12.94 10.44
C ASP A 223 20.59 12.55 9.01
N GLY A 224 20.86 13.54 8.17
CA GLY A 224 21.39 13.33 6.82
C GLY A 224 20.35 13.10 5.71
N LEU A 225 19.08 12.85 6.02
CA LEU A 225 18.02 12.72 5.02
C LEU A 225 16.87 13.70 5.27
N ASP A 226 16.58 14.52 4.25
CA ASP A 226 15.40 15.38 4.26
C ASP A 226 14.17 14.60 3.72
N ASN A 227 13.10 14.56 4.49
CA ASN A 227 11.83 13.93 4.07
C ASN A 227 11.26 14.54 2.79
N ASN A 228 11.58 15.78 2.45
CA ASN A 228 11.19 16.38 1.18
C ASN A 228 11.83 15.64 -0.01
N SER A 229 13.07 15.17 0.12
CA SER A 229 13.72 14.37 -0.94
C SER A 229 12.97 13.05 -1.19
N ILE A 230 12.45 12.39 -0.14
CA ILE A 230 11.62 11.19 -0.28
C ILE A 230 10.31 11.53 -1.00
N LYS A 231 9.66 12.64 -0.60
CA LYS A 231 8.41 13.11 -1.22
C LYS A 231 8.60 13.48 -2.69
N GLU A 232 9.70 14.12 -3.04
CA GLU A 232 10.02 14.49 -4.43
C GLU A 232 10.25 13.25 -5.31
N ILE A 233 10.98 12.25 -4.82
CA ILE A 233 11.18 10.99 -5.55
C ILE A 233 9.84 10.25 -5.69
N ALA A 234 9.05 10.16 -4.62
CA ALA A 234 7.74 9.53 -4.65
C ALA A 234 6.77 10.23 -5.62
N TYR A 235 6.79 11.56 -5.65
CA TYR A 235 6.05 12.37 -6.62
C TYR A 235 6.48 12.02 -8.06
N LYS A 236 7.80 12.04 -8.35
CA LYS A 236 8.35 11.71 -9.67
C LYS A 236 7.92 10.31 -10.14
N VAL A 237 8.00 9.31 -9.27
CA VAL A 237 7.61 7.94 -9.60
C VAL A 237 6.13 7.87 -9.98
N VAL A 238 5.24 8.46 -9.19
CA VAL A 238 3.80 8.42 -9.43
C VAL A 238 3.43 9.27 -10.65
N GLU A 239 4.08 10.42 -10.85
CA GLU A 239 3.93 11.24 -12.06
C GLU A 239 4.31 10.45 -13.32
N SER A 240 5.43 9.70 -13.28
CA SER A 240 5.87 8.87 -14.41
C SER A 240 4.95 7.67 -14.68
N LEU A 241 4.26 7.14 -13.66
CA LEU A 241 3.23 6.12 -13.83
C LEU A 241 1.95 6.69 -14.47
N ASN A 242 1.70 8.00 -14.33
CA ASN A 242 0.57 8.73 -14.90
C ASN A 242 -0.77 8.01 -14.70
N SER A 243 -1.08 7.66 -13.46
CA SER A 243 -2.26 6.87 -13.11
C SER A 243 -2.88 7.36 -11.81
N ASP A 244 -4.17 7.13 -11.65
CA ASP A 244 -4.96 7.50 -10.46
C ASP A 244 -4.92 6.42 -9.38
N GLY A 245 -5.25 6.79 -8.14
CA GLY A 245 -5.44 5.88 -7.01
C GLY A 245 -4.51 6.14 -5.84
N ILE A 246 -4.31 5.11 -5.02
CA ILE A 246 -3.34 5.09 -3.93
C ILE A 246 -2.10 4.33 -4.35
N PHE A 247 -0.95 4.92 -4.10
CA PHE A 247 0.34 4.31 -4.29
C PHE A 247 1.05 4.20 -2.95
N GLU A 248 1.81 3.12 -2.76
CA GLU A 248 2.79 2.99 -1.70
C GLU A 248 4.15 2.74 -2.32
N LEU A 249 5.14 3.53 -1.95
CA LEU A 249 6.52 3.32 -2.33
C LEU A 249 7.32 2.86 -1.12
N ASP A 250 8.08 1.81 -1.30
CA ASP A 250 9.07 1.35 -0.33
C ASP A 250 10.46 1.80 -0.73
N PHE A 251 11.19 2.35 0.25
CA PHE A 251 12.54 2.83 0.12
C PHE A 251 13.47 2.10 1.08
N MET A 252 14.75 2.08 0.71
CA MET A 252 15.84 1.74 1.60
C MET A 252 16.78 2.94 1.73
N TYR A 253 16.97 3.43 2.95
CA TYR A 253 18.02 4.39 3.27
C TYR A 253 19.20 3.65 3.87
N SER A 254 20.28 3.56 3.10
CA SER A 254 21.44 2.75 3.44
C SER A 254 22.29 3.35 4.57
N ASN A 255 23.13 2.53 5.17
CA ASN A 255 24.12 2.98 6.16
C ASN A 255 25.17 3.94 5.54
N ASP A 256 25.30 3.97 4.20
CA ASP A 256 26.16 4.88 3.45
C ASP A 256 25.44 6.17 3.01
N GLU A 257 24.27 6.44 3.59
CA GLU A 257 23.44 7.63 3.33
C GLU A 257 22.89 7.73 1.89
N GLU A 258 22.70 6.60 1.21
CA GLU A 258 22.06 6.52 -0.10
C GLU A 258 20.60 6.12 0.02
N LEU A 259 19.72 6.76 -0.77
CA LEU A 259 18.30 6.46 -0.82
C LEU A 259 17.95 5.70 -2.10
N PHE A 260 17.36 4.52 -1.96
CA PHE A 260 16.96 3.64 -3.04
C PHE A 260 15.45 3.40 -3.01
N VAL A 261 14.79 3.42 -4.17
CA VAL A 261 13.41 2.94 -4.33
C VAL A 261 13.44 1.43 -4.53
N ILE A 262 12.70 0.69 -3.73
CA ILE A 262 12.67 -0.78 -3.75
C ILE A 262 11.51 -1.31 -4.57
N GLU A 263 10.30 -0.83 -4.27
CA GLU A 263 9.08 -1.22 -4.98
C GLU A 263 8.02 -0.12 -4.92
N VAL A 264 7.03 -0.23 -5.79
CA VAL A 264 5.83 0.58 -5.77
C VAL A 264 4.59 -0.32 -5.88
N ASN A 265 3.61 -0.08 -5.03
CA ASN A 265 2.33 -0.79 -4.98
C ASN A 265 1.20 0.16 -5.37
N THR A 266 0.22 -0.33 -6.13
CA THR A 266 -0.93 0.45 -6.63
C THR A 266 -2.23 0.11 -5.89
N ARG A 267 -2.15 -0.10 -4.59
CA ARG A 267 -3.27 -0.53 -3.74
C ARG A 267 -3.11 -0.06 -2.30
N PRO A 268 -4.21 -0.04 -1.52
CA PRO A 268 -4.13 0.15 -0.08
C PRO A 268 -3.23 -0.88 0.58
N ASN A 269 -2.39 -0.45 1.49
CA ASN A 269 -1.38 -1.29 2.14
C ASN A 269 -1.58 -1.43 3.65
N GLY A 270 -0.67 -2.15 4.32
CA GLY A 270 -0.72 -2.40 5.74
C GLY A 270 -0.24 -1.24 6.62
N THR A 271 0.36 -0.19 6.02
CA THR A 271 0.89 0.97 6.74
C THR A 271 -0.09 2.15 6.82
N ARG A 272 -1.23 2.06 6.13
CA ARG A 272 -2.25 3.12 6.07
C ARG A 272 -2.71 3.64 7.46
N TYR A 273 -2.79 2.76 8.46
CA TYR A 273 -3.14 3.17 9.83
C TYR A 273 -2.07 4.07 10.44
N LEU A 274 -0.79 3.71 10.21
CA LEU A 274 0.33 4.51 10.70
C LEU A 274 0.44 5.83 9.95
N THR A 275 0.23 5.83 8.62
CA THR A 275 0.15 7.06 7.81
C THR A 275 -0.95 7.98 8.33
N THR A 276 -2.17 7.43 8.54
CA THR A 276 -3.29 8.20 9.11
C THR A 276 -2.94 8.76 10.48
N ALA A 277 -2.34 7.96 11.35
CA ALA A 277 -1.93 8.41 12.67
C ALA A 277 -0.86 9.50 12.62
N THR A 278 0.04 9.47 11.61
CA THR A 278 1.17 10.39 11.48
C THR A 278 0.76 11.75 10.94
N CYS A 279 -0.10 11.79 9.90
CA CYS A 279 -0.41 13.02 9.18
C CYS A 279 -1.91 13.41 9.19
N ASN A 280 -2.75 12.67 9.90
CA ASN A 280 -4.20 12.92 9.99
C ASN A 280 -4.95 12.78 8.66
N ILE A 281 -4.40 12.07 7.69
CA ILE A 281 -5.01 11.79 6.39
C ILE A 281 -5.33 10.30 6.30
N ASN A 282 -6.61 9.96 6.26
CA ASN A 282 -7.06 8.60 5.99
C ASN A 282 -7.12 8.37 4.48
N THR A 283 -6.20 7.59 3.95
CA THR A 283 -6.07 7.34 2.52
C THR A 283 -7.29 6.68 1.90
N LEU A 284 -8.02 5.85 2.67
CA LEU A 284 -9.27 5.24 2.19
C LEU A 284 -10.43 6.25 2.15
N HIS A 285 -10.48 7.23 3.07
CA HIS A 285 -11.43 8.35 2.96
C HIS A 285 -11.13 9.21 1.73
N GLU A 286 -9.86 9.40 1.40
CA GLU A 286 -9.50 10.17 0.20
C GLU A 286 -9.86 9.43 -1.11
N ILE A 287 -9.86 8.09 -1.14
CA ILE A 287 -10.46 7.34 -2.27
C ILE A 287 -11.97 7.66 -2.41
N ILE A 288 -12.69 7.75 -1.30
CA ILE A 288 -14.11 8.16 -1.34
C ILE A 288 -14.22 9.60 -1.87
N ASN A 289 -13.35 10.52 -1.41
CA ASN A 289 -13.33 11.89 -1.90
C ASN A 289 -13.02 11.97 -3.41
N MET A 290 -12.14 11.11 -3.94
CA MET A 290 -11.94 10.97 -5.39
C MET A 290 -13.24 10.57 -6.09
N ALA A 291 -13.95 9.57 -5.57
CA ALA A 291 -15.20 9.06 -6.15
C ALA A 291 -16.33 10.09 -6.15
N ILE A 292 -16.40 10.96 -5.14
CA ILE A 292 -17.46 11.98 -5.02
C ILE A 292 -17.04 13.38 -5.55
N GLY A 293 -15.82 13.49 -6.11
CA GLY A 293 -15.31 14.76 -6.65
C GLY A 293 -14.91 15.81 -5.61
N GLU A 294 -14.64 15.39 -4.37
CA GLU A 294 -14.18 16.27 -3.28
C GLU A 294 -12.67 16.19 -3.02
N PHE A 295 -11.95 15.34 -3.76
CA PHE A 295 -10.51 15.25 -3.65
C PHE A 295 -9.84 16.50 -4.24
N SER A 296 -8.92 17.09 -3.49
CA SER A 296 -7.97 18.07 -4.01
C SER A 296 -6.75 18.16 -3.10
N LYS A 297 -5.59 18.45 -3.70
CA LYS A 297 -4.37 18.72 -2.94
C LYS A 297 -4.58 19.83 -1.91
N GLU A 298 -5.27 20.91 -2.27
CA GLU A 298 -5.56 22.02 -1.36
C GLU A 298 -6.35 21.56 -0.11
N ASN A 299 -7.33 20.66 -0.30
CA ASN A 299 -8.12 20.14 0.82
C ASN A 299 -7.28 19.24 1.72
N ILE A 300 -6.38 18.42 1.13
CA ILE A 300 -5.46 17.56 1.90
C ILE A 300 -4.48 18.42 2.69
N ASP A 301 -3.82 19.39 2.05
CA ASP A 301 -2.85 20.27 2.69
C ASP A 301 -3.45 21.02 3.91
N LYS A 302 -4.75 21.35 3.88
CA LYS A 302 -5.47 21.93 5.01
C LYS A 302 -5.76 20.97 6.16
N LYS A 303 -5.87 19.67 5.88
CA LYS A 303 -6.19 18.64 6.86
C LYS A 303 -4.95 18.02 7.49
N ILE A 304 -3.78 18.11 6.81
CA ILE A 304 -2.54 17.56 7.32
C ILE A 304 -2.19 18.19 8.67
N GLU A 305 -2.05 17.33 9.67
CA GLU A 305 -1.55 17.67 10.99
C GLU A 305 -0.44 16.70 11.37
N LYS A 306 0.67 17.21 11.87
CA LYS A 306 1.79 16.36 12.29
C LYS A 306 1.56 15.77 13.67
N TYR A 307 1.65 14.44 13.74
CA TYR A 307 1.72 13.67 14.97
C TYR A 307 2.96 12.77 14.94
N TYR A 308 3.36 12.30 16.12
CA TYR A 308 4.28 11.19 16.28
C TYR A 308 3.46 9.93 16.51
N SER A 309 3.81 8.85 15.86
CA SER A 309 3.04 7.62 15.90
C SER A 309 3.93 6.38 15.91
N THR A 310 3.40 5.29 16.46
CA THR A 310 4.04 3.99 16.42
C THR A 310 3.04 2.89 16.15
N GLU A 311 3.47 1.88 15.40
CA GLU A 311 2.73 0.64 15.19
C GLU A 311 3.53 -0.52 15.81
N ILE A 312 2.93 -1.19 16.79
CA ILE A 312 3.55 -2.25 17.59
C ILE A 312 2.80 -3.56 17.35
N PRO A 313 3.48 -4.66 16.95
CA PRO A 313 2.87 -5.98 16.90
C PRO A 313 2.56 -6.49 18.30
N ILE A 314 1.32 -6.90 18.53
CA ILE A 314 0.84 -7.41 19.82
C ILE A 314 0.34 -8.85 19.73
N GLY A 315 0.12 -9.38 18.52
CA GLY A 315 -0.39 -10.72 18.26
C GLY A 315 -1.88 -10.86 18.59
N TYR A 316 -2.26 -10.72 19.85
CA TYR A 316 -3.64 -10.79 20.32
C TYR A 316 -3.97 -9.60 21.21
N TYR A 317 -5.14 -9.03 21.00
CA TYR A 317 -5.68 -8.00 21.86
C TYR A 317 -6.85 -8.56 22.67
N ILE A 318 -6.77 -8.46 24.00
CA ILE A 318 -7.81 -8.86 24.93
C ILE A 318 -8.36 -7.60 25.58
N GLY A 319 -9.49 -7.10 25.08
CA GLY A 319 -10.13 -5.90 25.58
C GLY A 319 -11.21 -5.39 24.64
N GLU A 320 -11.94 -4.37 25.06
CA GLU A 320 -12.81 -3.64 24.14
C GLU A 320 -11.92 -2.90 23.15
N LYS A 321 -12.11 -3.15 21.85
CA LYS A 321 -11.44 -2.36 20.81
C LYS A 321 -11.90 -0.92 20.98
N PRO A 322 -10.97 0.04 21.20
CA PRO A 322 -11.37 1.41 21.29
C PRO A 322 -11.89 1.82 19.92
N HIS A 323 -13.14 2.17 19.89
CA HIS A 323 -13.86 2.82 18.81
C HIS A 323 -13.66 2.32 17.37
N GLU A 324 -14.59 2.71 16.55
CA GLU A 324 -14.56 2.47 15.12
C GLU A 324 -13.24 2.97 14.54
N PRO A 325 -12.55 2.14 13.77
CA PRO A 325 -11.29 2.50 13.14
C PRO A 325 -11.46 3.84 12.41
N PHE A 326 -10.54 4.77 12.63
CA PHE A 326 -10.48 6.10 11.99
C PHE A 326 -11.53 7.15 12.36
N LYS A 327 -12.45 6.89 13.29
CA LYS A 327 -13.42 7.91 13.71
C LYS A 327 -12.79 9.13 14.30
N SER A 328 -11.74 8.95 15.03
CA SER A 328 -10.89 10.01 15.52
C SER A 328 -9.61 9.39 16.04
N PHE A 329 -8.53 9.66 15.36
CA PHE A 329 -7.31 9.77 16.12
C PHE A 329 -7.37 11.10 16.85
N ASP A 330 -8.24 11.21 17.85
CA ASP A 330 -8.10 12.28 18.82
C ASP A 330 -6.77 12.13 19.52
N LEU A 331 -6.24 13.21 20.06
CA LEU A 331 -5.01 13.23 20.82
C LEU A 331 -4.95 12.01 21.77
N ASP A 332 -3.89 11.21 21.64
CA ASP A 332 -3.58 10.05 22.46
C ASP A 332 -4.50 8.82 22.25
N ASP A 333 -5.23 8.76 21.17
CA ASP A 333 -6.02 7.60 20.81
C ASP A 333 -5.19 6.50 20.14
N PHE A 334 -5.69 5.27 20.19
CA PHE A 334 -5.06 4.12 19.54
C PHE A 334 -6.06 3.30 18.72
N VAL A 335 -5.55 2.55 17.75
CA VAL A 335 -6.32 1.62 16.93
C VAL A 335 -5.71 0.24 17.02
N VAL A 336 -6.56 -0.78 17.21
CA VAL A 336 -6.16 -2.19 17.09
C VAL A 336 -6.67 -2.74 15.76
N HIS A 337 -5.76 -3.24 14.94
CA HIS A 337 -6.06 -3.74 13.61
C HIS A 337 -5.28 -5.02 13.28
N GLY A 338 -5.62 -5.65 12.17
CA GLY A 338 -5.05 -6.91 11.74
C GLY A 338 -5.80 -8.15 12.24
N PRO A 339 -5.60 -9.31 11.62
CA PRO A 339 -6.24 -10.55 12.00
C PRO A 339 -5.70 -11.08 13.34
N GLU A 340 -6.48 -11.93 13.99
CA GLU A 340 -6.03 -12.63 15.20
C GLU A 340 -4.70 -13.35 15.00
N GLY A 341 -3.81 -13.29 15.96
CA GLY A 341 -2.45 -13.82 15.92
C GLY A 341 -1.43 -12.87 15.28
N TYR A 342 -1.90 -11.84 14.56
CA TYR A 342 -1.06 -10.82 13.90
C TYR A 342 -1.58 -9.41 14.15
N GLN A 343 -2.33 -9.22 15.25
CA GLN A 343 -2.86 -7.92 15.60
C GLN A 343 -1.73 -6.94 15.96
N ARG A 344 -1.99 -5.69 15.63
CA ARG A 344 -1.12 -4.55 15.92
C ARG A 344 -1.92 -3.47 16.61
N ILE A 345 -1.21 -2.66 17.37
CA ILE A 345 -1.71 -1.42 17.91
C ILE A 345 -0.98 -0.26 17.25
N THR A 346 -1.74 0.70 16.75
CA THR A 346 -1.21 1.98 16.25
C THR A 346 -1.62 3.07 17.20
N ILE A 347 -0.64 3.82 17.68
CA ILE A 347 -0.79 4.87 18.70
C ILE A 347 -0.27 6.17 18.09
N ARG A 348 -0.86 7.32 18.46
CA ARG A 348 -0.32 8.64 18.12
C ARG A 348 -0.29 9.58 19.31
N ALA A 349 0.60 10.54 19.28
CA ALA A 349 0.70 11.61 20.24
C ALA A 349 1.21 12.90 19.60
N ARG A 350 0.96 14.05 20.23
CA ARG A 350 1.47 15.36 19.75
C ARG A 350 2.99 15.51 19.94
N THR A 351 3.60 14.74 20.81
CA THR A 351 5.03 14.78 21.07
C THR A 351 5.63 13.38 21.22
N PRO A 352 6.92 13.17 20.88
CA PRO A 352 7.58 11.88 21.08
C PRO A 352 7.59 11.44 22.54
N ALA A 353 7.76 12.38 23.47
CA ALA A 353 7.77 12.08 24.92
C ALA A 353 6.44 11.47 25.38
N ARG A 354 5.31 11.97 24.87
CA ARG A 354 3.99 11.45 25.20
C ARG A 354 3.76 10.06 24.62
N LEU A 355 4.33 9.79 23.44
CA LEU A 355 4.21 8.49 22.79
C LEU A 355 4.88 7.36 23.60
N VAL A 356 5.92 7.66 24.38
CA VAL A 356 6.66 6.68 25.21
C VAL A 356 5.90 6.35 26.50
N GLU A 357 4.90 7.14 26.91
CA GLU A 357 4.09 6.90 28.11
C GLU A 357 2.99 5.83 27.90
N PHE A 358 2.74 5.42 26.65
CA PHE A 358 1.85 4.32 26.28
C PHE A 358 2.59 2.99 26.20
#